data_dde97afa7b7951cf5703ee1a24aa9ce2
#
_entry.id   dde97afa7b7951cf5703ee1a24aa9ce2
#
_cell.length_a   1.000
_cell.length_b   1.000
_cell.length_c   1.000
_cell.angle_alpha   90.00
_cell.angle_beta   90.00
_cell.angle_gamma   90.00
#
_symmetry.space_group_name_H-M   'P 1'
#
loop_
_entity.id
_entity.type
_entity.pdbx_description
1 polymer ?
#
loop_
_entity_poly.entity_id
_entity_poly.type
_entity_poly.pdbx_seq_one_letter_code
_entity_poly.pdbx_strand_id
1 'polypeptide(L)'
;VQDEEEKLYIYAQTMDGRTRYGIVACAHSEDYMNGIIKKHELTRKDKEDDRMIHVNITNANVEPVFFAYPAHKEIDQMVDNIVKNEKPIYDFVAKEDGFGHTFWVIEDEATIKRIEEIFEKEIPALYVADGHHRTAAAARVGQERRAGNPNHNGNEEYNYFMAVIFPDNQLKIIDYNRVVKDLNGLSEEEFLAKLNDTFVVEKVGTEIYKPSKLHEFSMY
;
A
#
# COMPACT_ATOMS: atom_id res chain seq x y z
N VAL A 1 10.53 21.98 -0.32
CA VAL A 1 11.02 22.41 1.02
C VAL A 1 11.22 21.15 1.81
N GLN A 2 12.33 20.99 2.50
CA GLN A 2 12.62 19.89 3.40
C GLN A 2 12.44 20.43 4.83
N ASP A 3 11.77 19.65 5.69
CA ASP A 3 11.68 19.98 7.10
C ASP A 3 13.05 19.82 7.76
N GLU A 4 13.34 20.63 8.77
CA GLU A 4 14.63 20.63 9.46
C GLU A 4 14.78 19.44 10.41
N GLU A 5 13.64 18.88 10.86
CA GLU A 5 13.55 17.74 11.78
C GLU A 5 12.78 16.59 11.13
N GLU A 6 13.01 15.38 11.60
CA GLU A 6 12.25 14.20 11.21
C GLU A 6 10.80 14.33 11.69
N LYS A 7 9.84 14.14 10.77
CA LYS A 7 8.41 14.28 11.04
C LYS A 7 7.64 13.07 10.50
N LEU A 8 6.50 12.82 11.07
CA LEU A 8 5.43 12.02 10.47
C LEU A 8 4.36 12.96 9.91
N TYR A 9 3.59 12.44 8.95
CA TYR A 9 2.51 13.23 8.35
C TYR A 9 1.24 12.42 8.28
N ILE A 10 0.10 13.10 8.23
CA ILE A 10 -1.19 12.50 7.91
C ILE A 10 -1.55 12.92 6.49
N TYR A 11 -1.88 11.93 5.67
CA TYR A 11 -2.42 12.12 4.35
C TYR A 11 -3.87 11.64 4.29
N ALA A 12 -4.78 12.51 3.86
CA ALA A 12 -6.16 12.13 3.60
C ALA A 12 -6.43 12.14 2.11
N GLN A 13 -7.06 11.07 1.63
CA GLN A 13 -7.58 10.98 0.28
C GLN A 13 -9.11 10.88 0.33
N THR A 14 -9.78 11.77 -0.39
CA THR A 14 -11.23 11.75 -0.58
C THR A 14 -11.57 11.30 -1.98
N MET A 15 -12.26 10.18 -2.11
CA MET A 15 -12.72 9.60 -3.37
C MET A 15 -14.15 9.11 -3.20
N ASP A 16 -15.04 9.46 -4.13
CA ASP A 16 -16.46 9.08 -4.10
C ASP A 16 -17.17 9.46 -2.78
N GLY A 17 -16.83 10.63 -2.24
CA GLY A 17 -17.41 11.12 -0.98
C GLY A 17 -16.91 10.42 0.29
N ARG A 18 -15.91 9.53 0.16
CA ARG A 18 -15.28 8.83 1.29
C ARG A 18 -13.86 9.30 1.49
N THR A 19 -13.54 9.76 2.68
CA THR A 19 -12.20 10.15 3.10
C THR A 19 -11.53 9.02 3.88
N ARG A 20 -10.24 8.79 3.59
CA ARG A 20 -9.38 7.81 4.26
C ARG A 20 -8.13 8.55 4.75
N TYR A 21 -7.68 8.21 5.93
CA TYR A 21 -6.53 8.83 6.57
C TYR A 21 -5.40 7.81 6.70
N GLY A 22 -4.23 8.14 6.16
CA GLY A 22 -3.02 7.33 6.28
C GLY A 22 -1.89 8.11 6.92
N ILE A 23 -0.98 7.40 7.57
CA ILE A 23 0.26 7.97 8.08
C ILE A 23 1.32 7.88 7.00
N VAL A 24 2.02 8.98 6.73
CA VAL A 24 3.18 9.01 5.85
C VAL A 24 4.42 8.90 6.71
N ALA A 25 5.21 7.88 6.44
CA ALA A 25 6.44 7.56 7.17
C ALA A 25 7.46 6.90 6.25
N CYS A 26 8.68 6.75 6.73
CA CYS A 26 9.72 5.94 6.11
C CYS A 26 9.67 4.52 6.66
N ALA A 27 9.55 3.53 5.77
CA ALA A 27 9.62 2.12 6.11
C ALA A 27 11.04 1.59 5.88
N HIS A 28 11.49 0.70 6.75
CA HIS A 28 12.84 0.14 6.66
C HIS A 28 12.90 -1.02 5.65
N SER A 29 13.92 -1.03 4.82
CA SER A 29 14.10 -2.03 3.76
C SER A 29 14.25 -3.46 4.28
N GLU A 30 14.83 -3.64 5.47
CA GLU A 30 14.96 -4.96 6.10
C GLU A 30 13.63 -5.53 6.56
N ASP A 31 12.66 -4.70 6.91
CA ASP A 31 11.32 -5.17 7.29
C ASP A 31 10.63 -5.88 6.14
N TYR A 32 10.87 -5.42 4.91
CA TYR A 32 10.43 -6.12 3.71
C TYR A 32 11.19 -7.44 3.50
N MET A 33 12.50 -7.43 3.67
CA MET A 33 13.33 -8.62 3.48
C MET A 33 13.06 -9.69 4.54
N ASN A 34 12.82 -9.28 5.78
CA ASN A 34 12.52 -10.17 6.91
C ASN A 34 11.05 -10.59 6.97
N GLY A 35 10.19 -10.11 6.06
CA GLY A 35 8.79 -10.46 5.97
C GLY A 35 7.91 -9.86 7.07
N ILE A 36 8.34 -8.78 7.71
CA ILE A 36 7.48 -7.92 8.55
C ILE A 36 6.50 -7.19 7.63
N ILE A 37 6.99 -6.67 6.50
CA ILE A 37 6.13 -6.15 5.43
C ILE A 37 5.70 -7.33 4.55
N LYS A 38 4.43 -7.70 4.62
CA LYS A 38 3.83 -8.84 3.91
C LYS A 38 3.48 -8.47 2.48
N LYS A 39 3.79 -9.36 1.56
CA LYS A 39 3.45 -9.25 0.13
C LYS A 39 2.49 -10.36 -0.26
N HIS A 40 1.61 -10.09 -1.20
CA HIS A 40 0.64 -11.05 -1.75
C HIS A 40 0.78 -11.23 -3.27
N GLU A 41 1.72 -10.53 -3.89
CA GLU A 41 1.99 -10.59 -5.32
C GLU A 41 3.47 -10.91 -5.56
N LEU A 42 3.73 -11.78 -6.53
CA LEU A 42 5.08 -12.02 -7.04
C LEU A 42 5.46 -10.91 -8.00
N THR A 43 6.60 -10.30 -7.73
CA THR A 43 7.13 -9.23 -8.58
C THR A 43 7.89 -9.80 -9.76
N ARG A 44 7.79 -9.13 -10.91
CA ARG A 44 8.54 -9.49 -12.11
C ARG A 44 9.92 -8.87 -12.06
N LYS A 45 10.95 -9.68 -12.30
CA LYS A 45 12.34 -9.24 -12.22
C LYS A 45 12.66 -8.07 -13.17
N ASP A 46 12.14 -8.09 -14.40
CA ASP A 46 12.33 -7.01 -15.37
C ASP A 46 11.80 -5.65 -14.88
N LYS A 47 10.65 -5.68 -14.17
CA LYS A 47 10.05 -4.47 -13.58
C LYS A 47 10.79 -3.99 -12.34
N GLU A 48 11.27 -4.90 -11.51
CA GLU A 48 12.12 -4.54 -10.37
C GLU A 48 13.42 -3.89 -10.84
N ASP A 49 14.11 -4.51 -11.80
CA ASP A 49 15.38 -4.02 -12.32
C ASP A 49 15.23 -2.61 -12.94
N ASP A 50 14.15 -2.34 -13.68
CA ASP A 50 13.81 -1.01 -14.19
C ASP A 50 13.66 0.01 -13.06
N ARG A 51 12.92 -0.32 -12.00
CA ARG A 51 12.75 0.56 -10.84
C ARG A 51 14.03 0.75 -10.04
N MET A 52 14.86 -0.27 -9.91
CA MET A 52 16.18 -0.15 -9.27
C MET A 52 17.10 0.81 -10.03
N ILE A 53 17.14 0.71 -11.36
CA ILE A 53 17.90 1.63 -12.22
C ILE A 53 17.41 3.06 -11.97
N HIS A 54 16.10 3.27 -11.93
CA HIS A 54 15.52 4.58 -11.68
C HIS A 54 15.94 5.14 -10.31
N VAL A 55 15.79 4.37 -9.23
CA VAL A 55 16.22 4.77 -7.88
C VAL A 55 17.72 5.07 -7.84
N ASN A 56 18.55 4.26 -8.48
CA ASN A 56 19.98 4.45 -8.49
C ASN A 56 20.42 5.71 -9.25
N ILE A 57 19.77 6.03 -10.39
CA ILE A 57 20.10 7.21 -11.21
C ILE A 57 19.61 8.49 -10.52
N THR A 58 18.38 8.50 -10.02
CA THR A 58 17.78 9.68 -9.39
C THR A 58 18.23 9.89 -7.95
N ASN A 59 18.79 8.87 -7.33
CA ASN A 59 19.09 8.79 -5.90
C ASN A 59 17.86 9.13 -5.02
N ALA A 60 16.68 8.71 -5.46
CA ALA A 60 15.42 8.99 -4.77
C ALA A 60 14.38 7.89 -5.02
N ASN A 61 13.53 7.67 -4.01
CA ASN A 61 12.28 6.93 -4.16
C ASN A 61 11.20 7.92 -4.61
N VAL A 62 10.83 7.89 -5.89
CA VAL A 62 10.02 8.94 -6.56
C VAL A 62 8.57 8.95 -6.12
N GLU A 63 8.01 7.80 -5.77
CA GLU A 63 6.61 7.65 -5.38
C GLU A 63 6.51 6.88 -4.07
N PRO A 64 5.63 7.29 -3.14
CA PRO A 64 5.37 6.50 -1.95
C PRO A 64 4.75 5.16 -2.31
N VAL A 65 5.00 4.15 -1.50
CA VAL A 65 4.30 2.88 -1.56
C VAL A 65 3.07 2.94 -0.67
N PHE A 66 2.07 2.11 -0.97
CA PHE A 66 0.83 2.05 -0.21
C PHE A 66 0.79 0.78 0.62
N PHE A 67 0.75 0.95 1.94
CA PHE A 67 0.63 -0.15 2.89
C PHE A 67 -0.69 -0.11 3.64
N ALA A 68 -1.12 -1.28 4.10
CA ALA A 68 -2.18 -1.45 5.06
C ALA A 68 -1.62 -1.99 6.39
N TYR A 69 -2.26 -1.64 7.50
CA TYR A 69 -1.99 -2.22 8.82
C TYR A 69 -3.29 -2.53 9.55
N PRO A 70 -3.32 -3.51 10.46
CA PRO A 70 -4.47 -3.76 11.32
C PRO A 70 -4.79 -2.52 12.15
N ALA A 71 -6.00 -1.98 12.02
CA ALA A 71 -6.40 -0.74 12.67
C ALA A 71 -6.11 -0.75 14.17
N HIS A 72 -5.58 0.37 14.68
CA HIS A 72 -5.24 0.53 16.08
C HIS A 72 -5.92 1.75 16.68
N LYS A 73 -6.74 1.53 17.71
CA LYS A 73 -7.62 2.55 18.28
C LYS A 73 -6.89 3.83 18.74
N GLU A 74 -5.70 3.69 19.33
CA GLU A 74 -4.93 4.84 19.82
C GLU A 74 -4.38 5.66 18.65
N ILE A 75 -3.92 5.02 17.57
CA ILE A 75 -3.50 5.72 16.35
C ILE A 75 -4.70 6.47 15.74
N ASP A 76 -5.86 5.80 15.63
CA ASP A 76 -7.08 6.44 15.11
C ASP A 76 -7.44 7.69 15.92
N GLN A 77 -7.33 7.62 17.25
CA GLN A 77 -7.60 8.76 18.13
C GLN A 77 -6.61 9.92 17.95
N MET A 78 -5.31 9.62 17.80
CA MET A 78 -4.29 10.64 17.54
C MET A 78 -4.51 11.32 16.20
N VAL A 79 -4.76 10.55 15.15
CA VAL A 79 -5.08 11.06 13.80
C VAL A 79 -6.33 11.93 13.84
N ASP A 80 -7.41 11.45 14.45
CA ASP A 80 -8.66 12.18 14.60
C ASP A 80 -8.48 13.51 15.35
N ASN A 81 -7.65 13.51 16.39
CA ASN A 81 -7.39 14.73 17.18
C ASN A 81 -6.63 15.77 16.33
N ILE A 82 -5.60 15.36 15.61
CA ILE A 82 -4.81 16.27 14.76
C ILE A 82 -5.70 16.83 13.63
N VAL A 83 -6.41 15.99 12.91
CA VAL A 83 -7.27 16.40 11.80
C VAL A 83 -8.36 17.37 12.22
N LYS A 84 -8.88 17.26 13.46
CA LYS A 84 -9.93 18.15 13.97
C LYS A 84 -9.40 19.49 14.48
N ASN A 85 -8.18 19.53 15.00
CA ASN A 85 -7.65 20.68 15.72
C ASN A 85 -6.57 21.44 14.96
N GLU A 86 -5.88 20.79 14.02
CA GLU A 86 -4.78 21.39 13.28
C GLU A 86 -5.19 21.78 11.85
N LYS A 87 -4.56 22.81 11.32
CA LYS A 87 -4.77 23.21 9.93
C LYS A 87 -3.89 22.36 9.02
N PRO A 88 -4.45 21.83 7.90
CA PRO A 88 -3.64 21.16 6.91
C PRO A 88 -2.67 22.12 6.23
N ILE A 89 -1.49 21.61 5.86
CA ILE A 89 -0.51 22.36 5.05
C ILE A 89 -0.87 22.34 3.57
N TYR A 90 -1.59 21.31 3.12
CA TYR A 90 -2.17 21.20 1.78
C TYR A 90 -3.61 20.70 1.89
N ASP A 91 -4.49 21.32 1.08
CA ASP A 91 -5.89 20.91 0.94
C ASP A 91 -6.37 21.33 -0.45
N PHE A 92 -6.55 20.35 -1.34
CA PHE A 92 -6.96 20.62 -2.72
C PHE A 92 -7.69 19.44 -3.33
N VAL A 93 -8.40 19.70 -4.43
CA VAL A 93 -9.00 18.68 -5.29
C VAL A 93 -8.21 18.63 -6.59
N ALA A 94 -7.72 17.44 -6.95
CA ALA A 94 -7.02 17.24 -8.21
C ALA A 94 -8.00 17.35 -9.38
N LYS A 95 -7.60 18.11 -10.42
CA LYS A 95 -8.48 18.38 -11.58
C LYS A 95 -8.61 17.18 -12.52
N GLU A 96 -7.61 16.32 -12.51
CA GLU A 96 -7.47 15.18 -13.40
C GLU A 96 -8.48 14.08 -13.08
N ASP A 97 -8.74 13.82 -11.80
CA ASP A 97 -9.56 12.71 -11.33
C ASP A 97 -10.67 13.12 -10.34
N GLY A 98 -10.66 14.39 -9.88
CA GLY A 98 -11.62 14.89 -8.92
C GLY A 98 -11.41 14.42 -7.48
N PHE A 99 -10.26 13.82 -7.17
CA PHE A 99 -9.96 13.36 -5.81
C PHE A 99 -9.48 14.51 -4.91
N GLY A 100 -9.92 14.47 -3.67
CA GLY A 100 -9.46 15.38 -2.63
C GLY A 100 -8.17 14.86 -1.99
N HIS A 101 -7.24 15.79 -1.75
CA HIS A 101 -5.96 15.51 -1.11
C HIS A 101 -5.75 16.52 0.02
N THR A 102 -5.60 16.04 1.23
CA THR A 102 -5.35 16.88 2.39
C THR A 102 -4.16 16.34 3.18
N PHE A 103 -3.30 17.21 3.70
CA PHE A 103 -2.03 16.82 4.30
C PHE A 103 -1.74 17.64 5.55
N TRP A 104 -1.41 16.96 6.65
CA TRP A 104 -1.02 17.56 7.93
C TRP A 104 0.38 17.10 8.34
N VAL A 105 1.08 17.96 9.05
CA VAL A 105 2.33 17.59 9.76
C VAL A 105 1.97 17.17 11.17
N ILE A 106 2.58 16.11 11.67
CA ILE A 106 2.54 15.76 13.10
C ILE A 106 3.74 16.45 13.75
N GLU A 107 3.47 17.55 14.46
CA GLU A 107 4.52 18.39 15.06
C GLU A 107 4.98 17.89 16.43
N ASP A 108 4.09 17.25 17.20
CA ASP A 108 4.36 16.85 18.58
C ASP A 108 5.24 15.60 18.64
N GLU A 109 6.48 15.75 19.11
CA GLU A 109 7.45 14.66 19.26
C GLU A 109 6.93 13.48 20.11
N ALA A 110 6.12 13.76 21.14
CA ALA A 110 5.58 12.69 21.97
C ALA A 110 4.57 11.84 21.18
N THR A 111 3.77 12.46 20.34
CA THR A 111 2.84 11.79 19.44
C THR A 111 3.59 10.96 18.38
N ILE A 112 4.64 11.53 17.76
CA ILE A 112 5.48 10.82 16.80
C ILE A 112 6.05 9.56 17.46
N LYS A 113 6.73 9.73 18.59
CA LYS A 113 7.34 8.62 19.33
C LYS A 113 6.32 7.56 19.75
N ARG A 114 5.12 7.97 20.15
CA ARG A 114 4.08 7.00 20.52
C ARG A 114 3.57 6.21 19.32
N ILE A 115 3.40 6.85 18.17
CA ILE A 115 3.05 6.17 16.91
C ILE A 115 4.12 5.14 16.54
N GLU A 116 5.39 5.52 16.58
CA GLU A 116 6.52 4.61 16.31
C GLU A 116 6.52 3.41 17.26
N GLU A 117 6.34 3.64 18.56
CA GLU A 117 6.26 2.56 19.56
C GLU A 117 5.11 1.59 19.30
N ILE A 118 3.95 2.10 18.87
CA ILE A 118 2.80 1.24 18.52
C ILE A 118 3.14 0.39 17.28
N PHE A 119 3.72 0.99 16.23
CA PHE A 119 4.13 0.23 15.05
C PHE A 119 5.19 -0.82 15.38
N GLU A 120 6.15 -0.50 16.24
CA GLU A 120 7.20 -1.44 16.65
C GLU A 120 6.68 -2.61 17.49
N LYS A 121 5.77 -2.34 18.43
CA LYS A 121 5.45 -3.29 19.52
C LYS A 121 4.07 -3.93 19.40
N GLU A 122 3.11 -3.23 18.76
CA GLU A 122 1.69 -3.60 18.81
C GLU A 122 1.14 -3.96 17.41
N ILE A 123 1.74 -3.44 16.32
CA ILE A 123 1.35 -3.78 14.96
C ILE A 123 2.17 -4.98 14.47
N PRO A 124 1.53 -6.14 14.24
CA PRO A 124 2.26 -7.39 13.96
C PRO A 124 2.92 -7.41 12.58
N ALA A 125 2.40 -6.67 11.62
CA ALA A 125 2.91 -6.59 10.25
C ALA A 125 2.30 -5.43 9.47
N LEU A 126 2.99 -4.99 8.45
CA LEU A 126 2.45 -4.17 7.37
C LEU A 126 2.15 -5.07 6.16
N TYR A 127 1.22 -4.63 5.32
CA TYR A 127 0.78 -5.37 4.13
C TYR A 127 0.88 -4.46 2.91
N VAL A 128 1.60 -4.89 1.88
CA VAL A 128 1.66 -4.13 0.63
C VAL A 128 0.29 -4.16 -0.02
N ALA A 129 -0.37 -3.01 -0.10
CA ALA A 129 -1.64 -2.85 -0.81
C ALA A 129 -1.42 -2.47 -2.28
N ASP A 130 -0.44 -1.58 -2.53
CA ASP A 130 0.03 -1.22 -3.87
C ASP A 130 1.52 -0.87 -3.86
N GLY A 131 2.17 -1.02 -5.01
CA GLY A 131 3.59 -0.70 -5.16
C GLY A 131 4.53 -1.86 -4.87
N HIS A 132 4.14 -3.11 -5.12
CA HIS A 132 4.99 -4.29 -4.90
C HIS A 132 6.36 -4.19 -5.59
N HIS A 133 6.40 -3.75 -6.85
CA HIS A 133 7.67 -3.57 -7.58
C HIS A 133 8.52 -2.44 -7.01
N ARG A 134 7.90 -1.33 -6.58
CA ARG A 134 8.59 -0.20 -5.94
C ARG A 134 9.19 -0.61 -4.59
N THR A 135 8.42 -1.32 -3.77
CA THR A 135 8.87 -1.83 -2.47
C THR A 135 10.03 -2.80 -2.64
N ALA A 136 9.90 -3.77 -3.57
CA ALA A 136 10.97 -4.73 -3.86
C ALA A 136 12.24 -4.04 -4.37
N ALA A 137 12.11 -3.09 -5.29
CA ALA A 137 13.24 -2.34 -5.84
C ALA A 137 13.95 -1.51 -4.78
N ALA A 138 13.20 -0.78 -3.93
CA ALA A 138 13.77 0.00 -2.83
C ALA A 138 14.55 -0.87 -1.85
N ALA A 139 13.98 -2.01 -1.45
CA ALA A 139 14.64 -2.95 -0.56
C ALA A 139 15.92 -3.55 -1.17
N ARG A 140 15.91 -3.92 -2.46
CA ARG A 140 17.08 -4.43 -3.17
C ARG A 140 18.17 -3.38 -3.32
N VAL A 141 17.84 -2.14 -3.67
CA VAL A 141 18.80 -1.03 -3.74
C VAL A 141 19.42 -0.77 -2.38
N GLY A 142 18.63 -0.79 -1.30
CA GLY A 142 19.14 -0.69 0.06
C GLY A 142 20.17 -1.77 0.37
N GLN A 143 19.89 -3.03 0.03
CA GLN A 143 20.82 -4.15 0.22
C GLN A 143 22.11 -3.98 -0.60
N GLU A 144 22.00 -3.60 -1.88
CA GLU A 144 23.18 -3.39 -2.74
C GLU A 144 24.08 -2.27 -2.22
N ARG A 145 23.49 -1.14 -1.80
CA ARG A 145 24.24 0.00 -1.26
C ARG A 145 24.87 -0.33 0.09
N ARG A 146 24.18 -1.08 0.96
CA ARG A 146 24.72 -1.59 2.22
C ARG A 146 25.94 -2.48 1.97
N ALA A 147 25.82 -3.44 1.07
CA ALA A 147 26.91 -4.36 0.73
C ALA A 147 28.14 -3.64 0.14
N GLY A 148 27.92 -2.52 -0.55
CA GLY A 148 28.98 -1.68 -1.12
C GLY A 148 29.56 -0.64 -0.16
N ASN A 149 28.99 -0.45 1.04
CA ASN A 149 29.42 0.58 2.00
C ASN A 149 30.18 -0.04 3.18
N PRO A 150 31.52 0.01 3.21
CA PRO A 150 32.31 -0.52 4.32
C PRO A 150 32.10 0.23 5.64
N ASN A 151 31.53 1.44 5.60
CA ASN A 151 31.23 2.26 6.76
C ASN A 151 29.74 2.24 7.14
N HIS A 152 28.99 1.26 6.65
CA HIS A 152 27.58 1.13 6.98
C HIS A 152 27.36 1.02 8.49
N ASN A 153 26.46 1.86 9.03
CA ASN A 153 26.13 1.93 10.46
C ASN A 153 24.64 1.78 10.79
N GLY A 154 23.80 1.68 9.75
CA GLY A 154 22.34 1.49 9.86
C GLY A 154 21.51 2.77 9.70
N ASN A 155 22.10 3.95 9.76
CA ASN A 155 21.39 5.23 9.70
C ASN A 155 21.34 5.85 8.30
N GLU A 156 21.85 5.13 7.30
CA GLU A 156 21.91 5.67 5.95
C GLU A 156 20.52 5.70 5.29
N GLU A 157 20.24 6.78 4.56
CA GLU A 157 18.97 7.03 3.84
C GLU A 157 18.53 5.88 2.92
N TYR A 158 19.47 5.16 2.33
CA TYR A 158 19.15 4.02 1.46
C TYR A 158 18.53 2.82 2.18
N ASN A 159 18.51 2.85 3.52
CA ASN A 159 17.79 1.84 4.31
C ASN A 159 16.27 2.09 4.34
N TYR A 160 15.82 3.25 3.89
CA TYR A 160 14.45 3.69 4.05
C TYR A 160 13.79 4.02 2.71
N PHE A 161 12.48 3.87 2.67
CA PHE A 161 11.66 4.31 1.55
C PHE A 161 10.29 4.81 2.04
N MET A 162 9.75 5.81 1.37
CA MET A 162 8.52 6.48 1.78
C MET A 162 7.31 5.60 1.54
N ALA A 163 6.44 5.49 2.55
CA ALA A 163 5.18 4.78 2.51
C ALA A 163 4.03 5.65 3.02
N VAL A 164 2.84 5.44 2.46
CA VAL A 164 1.57 5.88 3.06
C VAL A 164 0.89 4.64 3.62
N ILE A 165 0.60 4.65 4.92
CA ILE A 165 0.18 3.48 5.68
C ILE A 165 -1.23 3.71 6.20
N PHE A 166 -2.22 2.99 5.67
CA PHE A 166 -3.63 3.14 6.03
C PHE A 166 -4.11 2.01 6.94
N PRO A 167 -4.98 2.30 7.92
CA PRO A 167 -5.63 1.24 8.69
C PRO A 167 -6.59 0.43 7.80
N ASP A 168 -6.63 -0.86 7.98
CA ASP A 168 -7.40 -1.80 7.14
C ASP A 168 -8.91 -1.53 7.15
N ASN A 169 -9.45 -1.05 8.27
CA ASN A 169 -10.87 -0.70 8.42
C ASN A 169 -11.31 0.51 7.58
N GLN A 170 -10.37 1.31 7.07
CA GLN A 170 -10.66 2.43 6.17
C GLN A 170 -10.49 2.05 4.69
N LEU A 171 -9.95 0.89 4.40
CA LEU A 171 -9.73 0.41 3.05
C LEU A 171 -10.95 -0.33 2.52
N LYS A 172 -11.07 -0.36 1.21
CA LYS A 172 -12.10 -1.12 0.50
C LYS A 172 -11.43 -1.93 -0.59
N ILE A 173 -11.64 -3.23 -0.53
CA ILE A 173 -11.27 -4.11 -1.64
C ILE A 173 -12.30 -3.92 -2.74
N ILE A 174 -11.83 -3.62 -3.94
CA ILE A 174 -12.66 -3.51 -5.13
C ILE A 174 -12.46 -4.72 -6.03
N ASP A 175 -13.46 -5.00 -6.89
CA ASP A 175 -13.39 -6.09 -7.84
C ASP A 175 -12.21 -5.88 -8.79
N TYR A 176 -11.44 -6.93 -9.02
CA TYR A 176 -10.40 -6.95 -10.02
C TYR A 176 -10.81 -7.88 -11.16
N ASN A 177 -11.64 -7.37 -12.06
CA ASN A 177 -12.24 -8.15 -13.12
C ASN A 177 -11.22 -8.58 -14.18
N ARG A 178 -11.39 -9.78 -14.72
CA ARG A 178 -10.61 -10.31 -15.83
C ARG A 178 -11.51 -10.48 -17.03
N VAL A 179 -11.02 -10.10 -18.18
CA VAL A 179 -11.68 -10.39 -19.47
C VAL A 179 -10.99 -11.59 -20.08
N VAL A 180 -11.77 -12.62 -20.37
CA VAL A 180 -11.33 -13.82 -21.07
C VAL A 180 -11.57 -13.61 -22.55
N LYS A 181 -10.53 -13.76 -23.37
CA LYS A 181 -10.61 -13.51 -24.81
C LYS A 181 -11.42 -14.56 -25.55
N ASP A 182 -11.22 -15.81 -25.19
CA ASP A 182 -11.90 -16.96 -25.76
C ASP A 182 -11.89 -18.14 -24.77
N LEU A 183 -12.63 -19.19 -25.07
CA LEU A 183 -12.71 -20.40 -24.24
C LEU A 183 -11.65 -21.45 -24.59
N ASN A 184 -10.56 -21.06 -25.29
CA ASN A 184 -9.47 -21.92 -25.69
C ASN A 184 -9.95 -23.15 -26.51
N GLY A 185 -10.87 -22.92 -27.46
CA GLY A 185 -11.43 -23.95 -28.34
C GLY A 185 -12.53 -24.82 -27.74
N LEU A 186 -12.95 -24.55 -26.50
CA LEU A 186 -14.06 -25.25 -25.85
C LEU A 186 -15.41 -24.61 -26.27
N SER A 187 -16.45 -25.43 -26.34
CA SER A 187 -17.81 -24.92 -26.30
C SER A 187 -18.19 -24.41 -24.94
N GLU A 188 -19.27 -23.63 -24.82
CA GLU A 188 -19.80 -23.20 -23.49
C GLU A 188 -20.11 -24.38 -22.56
N GLU A 189 -20.70 -25.44 -23.12
CA GLU A 189 -21.05 -26.65 -22.35
C GLU A 189 -19.81 -27.36 -21.82
N GLU A 190 -18.78 -27.53 -22.67
CA GLU A 190 -17.49 -28.13 -22.27
C GLU A 190 -16.77 -27.27 -21.24
N PHE A 191 -16.82 -25.95 -21.37
CA PHE A 191 -16.23 -25.02 -20.37
C PHE A 191 -16.94 -25.12 -19.05
N LEU A 192 -18.29 -25.07 -19.02
CA LEU A 192 -19.07 -25.22 -17.78
C LEU A 192 -18.86 -26.60 -17.13
N ALA A 193 -18.74 -27.67 -17.94
CA ALA A 193 -18.42 -28.99 -17.42
C ALA A 193 -17.08 -28.99 -16.69
N LYS A 194 -16.03 -28.38 -17.29
CA LYS A 194 -14.72 -28.27 -16.66
C LYS A 194 -14.72 -27.41 -15.39
N LEU A 195 -15.53 -26.34 -15.35
CA LEU A 195 -15.68 -25.56 -14.12
C LEU A 195 -16.28 -26.39 -12.99
N ASN A 196 -17.26 -27.26 -13.29
CA ASN A 196 -17.87 -28.13 -12.29
C ASN A 196 -16.92 -29.19 -11.69
N ASP A 197 -15.79 -29.45 -12.33
CA ASP A 197 -14.75 -30.33 -11.74
C ASP A 197 -14.05 -29.68 -10.52
N THR A 198 -14.11 -28.35 -10.42
CA THR A 198 -13.39 -27.59 -9.38
C THR A 198 -14.31 -26.75 -8.51
N PHE A 199 -15.42 -26.28 -9.07
CA PHE A 199 -16.34 -25.35 -8.42
C PHE A 199 -17.76 -25.89 -8.41
N VAL A 200 -18.56 -25.44 -7.48
CA VAL A 200 -20.02 -25.54 -7.58
C VAL A 200 -20.51 -24.37 -8.42
N VAL A 201 -21.08 -24.64 -9.59
CA VAL A 201 -21.54 -23.62 -10.54
C VAL A 201 -23.05 -23.48 -10.43
N GLU A 202 -23.52 -22.27 -10.10
CA GLU A 202 -24.92 -21.93 -9.99
C GLU A 202 -25.29 -20.76 -10.91
N LYS A 203 -26.40 -20.86 -11.59
CA LYS A 203 -26.93 -19.77 -12.41
C LYS A 203 -27.76 -18.84 -11.51
N VAL A 204 -27.27 -17.64 -11.27
CA VAL A 204 -27.91 -16.68 -10.35
C VAL A 204 -28.81 -15.65 -11.05
N GLY A 205 -28.85 -15.63 -12.37
CA GLY A 205 -29.71 -14.73 -13.15
C GLY A 205 -29.03 -14.17 -14.39
N THR A 206 -29.52 -13.03 -14.87
CA THR A 206 -28.98 -12.28 -16.02
C THR A 206 -28.32 -10.96 -15.64
N GLU A 207 -28.42 -10.57 -14.37
CA GLU A 207 -27.80 -9.37 -13.85
C GLU A 207 -26.39 -9.68 -13.34
N ILE A 208 -25.53 -8.64 -13.33
CA ILE A 208 -24.16 -8.78 -12.81
C ILE A 208 -24.24 -9.08 -11.31
N TYR A 209 -23.77 -10.26 -10.92
CA TYR A 209 -23.68 -10.69 -9.54
C TYR A 209 -22.32 -10.36 -8.96
N LYS A 210 -22.31 -9.72 -7.79
CA LYS A 210 -21.07 -9.49 -7.02
C LYS A 210 -20.90 -10.55 -5.95
N PRO A 211 -19.77 -11.28 -5.93
CA PRO A 211 -19.46 -12.20 -4.85
C PRO A 211 -19.52 -11.51 -3.48
N SER A 212 -20.10 -12.17 -2.50
CA SER A 212 -20.30 -11.64 -1.14
C SER A 212 -19.45 -12.32 -0.08
N LYS A 213 -18.84 -13.43 -0.43
CA LYS A 213 -18.04 -14.26 0.50
C LYS A 213 -16.70 -14.64 -0.13
N LEU A 214 -15.76 -14.97 0.75
CA LEU A 214 -14.48 -15.53 0.35
C LEU A 214 -14.66 -16.82 -0.47
N HIS A 215 -13.86 -17.00 -1.49
CA HIS A 215 -13.89 -18.12 -2.46
C HIS A 215 -15.11 -18.17 -3.38
N GLU A 216 -15.93 -17.14 -3.40
CA GLU A 216 -16.94 -16.97 -4.46
C GLU A 216 -16.35 -16.19 -5.64
N PHE A 217 -16.74 -16.62 -6.82
CA PHE A 217 -16.42 -15.96 -8.09
C PHE A 217 -17.69 -15.74 -8.87
N SER A 218 -17.79 -14.68 -9.63
CA SER A 218 -18.87 -14.50 -10.60
C SER A 218 -18.28 -14.42 -12.01
N MET A 219 -19.05 -14.94 -12.96
CA MET A 219 -18.75 -14.91 -14.39
C MET A 219 -19.97 -14.39 -15.13
N TYR A 220 -19.75 -13.52 -16.10
CA TYR A 220 -20.79 -13.00 -17.00
C TYR A 220 -20.35 -13.15 -18.45
#